data_0b8d34b60e90e57e60f40751a97be8b7
#
_entry.id   0b8d34b60e90e57e60f40751a97be8b7
#
_cell.length_a   1.000
_cell.length_b   1.000
_cell.length_c   1.000
_cell.angle_alpha   90.00
_cell.angle_beta   90.00
_cell.angle_gamma   90.00
#
_symmetry.space_group_name_H-M   'P 1'
#
loop_
_entity.id
_entity.type
_entity.pdbx_description
1 polymer ?
#
loop_
_entity_poly.entity_id
_entity_poly.type
_entity_poly.pdbx_seq_one_letter_code
_entity_poly.pdbx_strand_id
1 'polypeptide(L)' 'DRLLFRLEQYPAYVGETVELRLRTPFEGRRKFKGLLTGIEGEDVVIRVDDHEYLLPHSAIDKARIQPRV' A
#
# COMPACT_ATOMS: atom_id res chain seq x y z
N ASP A 1 -9.65 -11.87 -0.88
CA ASP A 1 -8.49 -11.11 -0.41
C ASP A 1 -7.22 -11.64 -1.02
N ARG A 2 -6.36 -10.74 -1.38
CA ARG A 2 -5.09 -11.12 -1.95
C ARG A 2 -3.95 -10.43 -1.21
N LEU A 3 -2.99 -11.23 -0.78
CA LEU A 3 -1.80 -10.72 -0.12
C LEU A 3 -0.73 -10.39 -1.14
N LEU A 4 -0.08 -9.25 -0.95
CA LEU A 4 1.01 -8.82 -1.81
C LEU A 4 2.31 -8.92 -1.03
N PHE A 5 3.31 -9.58 -1.64
CA PHE A 5 4.59 -9.78 -0.98
C PHE A 5 5.75 -9.11 -1.71
N ARG A 6 5.61 -8.92 -3.01
CA ARG A 6 6.69 -8.37 -3.83
C ARG A 6 6.27 -7.06 -4.45
N LEU A 7 7.23 -6.14 -4.56
CA LEU A 7 6.99 -4.84 -5.14
C LEU A 7 6.39 -4.95 -6.55
N GLU A 8 6.87 -5.91 -7.33
CA GLU A 8 6.44 -6.08 -8.71
C GLU A 8 5.00 -6.56 -8.84
N GLN A 9 4.38 -7.00 -7.74
CA GLN A 9 2.98 -7.40 -7.78
C GLN A 9 2.03 -6.22 -7.73
N TYR A 10 2.48 -5.09 -7.18
CA TYR A 10 1.62 -3.95 -6.95
C TYR A 10 1.04 -3.31 -8.22
N PRO A 11 1.82 -3.16 -9.31
CA PRO A 11 1.26 -2.49 -10.50
C PRO A 11 0.02 -3.15 -11.07
N ALA A 12 -0.14 -4.45 -10.86
CA ALA A 12 -1.30 -5.17 -11.36
C ALA A 12 -2.59 -4.78 -10.64
N TYR A 13 -2.47 -4.13 -9.48
CA TYR A 13 -3.62 -3.78 -8.66
C TYR A 13 -3.84 -2.29 -8.51
N VAL A 14 -3.22 -1.50 -9.37
CA VAL A 14 -3.47 -0.05 -9.39
C VAL A 14 -4.95 0.19 -9.61
N GLY A 15 -5.53 1.05 -8.78
CA GLY A 15 -6.95 1.33 -8.83
C GLY A 15 -7.76 0.54 -7.81
N GLU A 16 -7.13 -0.41 -7.13
CA GLU A 16 -7.79 -1.19 -6.09
C GLU A 16 -7.49 -0.60 -4.72
N THR A 17 -8.40 -0.83 -3.78
CA THR A 17 -8.16 -0.44 -2.39
C THR A 17 -7.20 -1.44 -1.77
N VAL A 18 -6.16 -0.93 -1.12
CA VAL A 18 -5.16 -1.77 -0.49
C VAL A 18 -5.07 -1.42 0.99
N GLU A 19 -4.87 -2.43 1.81
CA GLU A 19 -4.66 -2.26 3.24
C GLU A 19 -3.24 -2.67 3.54
N LEU A 20 -2.47 -1.74 4.11
CA LEU A 20 -1.06 -1.95 4.40
C LEU A 20 -0.82 -1.92 5.90
N ARG A 21 0.10 -2.76 6.34
CA ARG A 21 0.59 -2.73 7.70
C ARG A 21 2.10 -2.55 7.66
N LEU A 22 2.57 -1.52 8.34
CA LEU A 22 3.99 -1.19 8.34
C LEU A 22 4.71 -1.88 9.50
N ARG A 23 5.99 -2.17 9.30
CA ARG A 23 6.84 -2.73 10.36
C ARG A 23 7.12 -1.69 11.42
N THR A 24 7.32 -0.44 11.00
CA THR A 24 7.55 0.67 11.91
C THR A 24 6.52 1.75 11.62
N PRO A 25 6.09 2.49 12.66
CA PRO A 25 5.09 3.54 12.45
C PRO A 25 5.60 4.63 11.52
N PHE A 26 4.71 5.09 10.65
CA PHE A 26 4.96 6.25 9.82
C PHE A 26 4.03 7.35 10.33
N GLU A 27 4.61 8.42 10.85
CA GLU A 27 3.85 9.51 11.49
C GLU A 27 2.90 8.96 12.56
N GLY A 28 3.39 7.98 13.31
CA GLY A 28 2.62 7.40 14.40
C GLY A 28 1.59 6.36 13.99
N ARG A 29 1.53 6.00 12.70
CA ARG A 29 0.54 5.06 12.18
C ARG A 29 1.20 3.86 11.55
N ARG A 30 0.69 2.69 11.84
CA ARG A 30 1.19 1.46 11.24
C ARG A 30 0.24 0.91 10.17
N LYS A 31 -1.04 1.26 10.25
CA LYS A 31 -2.03 0.76 9.31
C LYS A 31 -2.47 1.87 8.38
N PHE A 32 -2.48 1.55 7.09
CA PHE A 32 -2.95 2.45 6.07
C PHE A 32 -3.92 1.71 5.17
N LYS A 33 -5.01 2.36 4.83
CA LYS A 33 -5.97 1.82 3.89
C LYS A 33 -6.29 2.91 2.89
N GLY A 34 -6.05 2.63 1.62
CA GLY A 34 -6.28 3.62 0.60
C GLY A 34 -6.21 3.03 -0.79
N LEU A 35 -6.32 3.91 -1.76
CA LEU A 35 -6.28 3.52 -3.16
C LEU A 35 -4.83 3.36 -3.61
N LEU A 36 -4.54 2.21 -4.20
CA LEU A 36 -3.21 1.98 -4.75
C LEU A 36 -3.10 2.75 -6.06
N THR A 37 -2.19 3.73 -6.10
CA THR A 37 -2.02 4.55 -7.28
C THR A 37 -0.83 4.13 -8.14
N GLY A 38 0.13 3.44 -7.55
CA GLY A 38 1.26 2.95 -8.32
C GLY A 38 2.49 2.73 -7.45
N ILE A 39 3.61 2.72 -8.13
CA ILE A 39 4.90 2.52 -7.48
C ILE A 39 5.86 3.58 -8.02
N GLU A 40 6.68 4.16 -7.15
CA GLU A 40 7.75 5.03 -7.56
C GLU A 40 9.06 4.50 -6.97
N GLY A 41 9.93 4.00 -7.85
CA GLY A 41 11.15 3.38 -7.39
C GLY A 41 10.82 2.16 -6.56
N GLU A 42 11.20 2.18 -5.30
CA GLU A 42 10.90 1.09 -4.37
C GLU A 42 9.79 1.46 -3.39
N ASP A 43 9.10 2.57 -3.65
CA ASP A 43 8.03 3.04 -2.79
C ASP A 43 6.68 2.69 -3.36
N VAL A 44 5.78 2.27 -2.48
CA VAL A 44 4.40 2.02 -2.84
C VAL A 44 3.63 3.31 -2.60
N VAL A 45 2.91 3.77 -3.63
CA VAL A 45 2.16 5.02 -3.54
C VAL A 45 0.70 4.69 -3.31
N ILE A 46 0.15 5.17 -2.21
CA ILE A 46 -1.26 5.01 -1.92
C ILE A 46 -1.89 6.37 -1.68
N ARG A 47 -3.17 6.46 -1.96
CA ARG A 47 -3.92 7.69 -1.74
C ARG A 47 -4.97 7.45 -0.66
N VAL A 48 -4.88 8.25 0.39
CA VAL A 48 -5.84 8.21 1.49
C VAL A 48 -6.51 9.57 1.54
N ASP A 49 -7.79 9.62 1.24
CA ASP A 49 -8.55 10.86 1.11
C ASP A 49 -7.88 11.74 0.03
N ASP A 50 -7.39 12.91 0.39
CA ASP A 50 -6.76 13.82 -0.56
C ASP A 50 -5.23 13.79 -0.48
N HIS A 51 -4.67 12.84 0.27
CA HIS A 51 -3.24 12.76 0.48
C HIS A 51 -2.64 11.52 -0.15
N GLU A 52 -1.48 11.68 -0.77
CA GLU A 52 -0.72 10.55 -1.27
C GLU A 52 0.44 10.27 -0.32
N TYR A 53 0.64 9.00 -0.04
CA TYR A 53 1.73 8.55 0.81
C TYR A 53 2.66 7.66 0.01
N LEU A 54 3.95 7.92 0.13
CA LEU A 54 4.97 7.06 -0.46
C LEU A 54 5.57 6.24 0.66
N LEU A 55 5.27 4.96 0.66
CA LEU A 55 5.70 4.06 1.71
C LEU A 55 6.73 3.09 1.16
N PRO A 56 7.95 3.08 1.73
CA PRO A 56 8.98 2.15 1.24
C PRO A 56 8.50 0.71 1.35
N HIS A 57 8.67 -0.05 0.29
CA HIS A 57 8.25 -1.44 0.29
C HIS A 57 8.90 -2.22 1.43
N SER A 58 10.16 -1.91 1.73
CA SER A 58 10.88 -2.59 2.80
C SER A 58 10.28 -2.33 4.18
N ALA A 59 9.51 -1.25 4.34
CA ALA A 59 8.85 -0.94 5.60
C ALA A 59 7.48 -1.58 5.72
N ILE A 60 6.99 -2.20 4.65
CA ILE A 60 5.67 -2.83 4.65
C ILE A 60 5.78 -4.26 5.17
N ASP A 61 5.06 -4.53 6.25
CA ASP A 61 5.02 -5.87 6.82
C ASP A 61 4.03 -6.75 6.06
N LYS A 62 2.83 -6.21 5.83
CA LYS A 62 1.79 -6.92 5.10
C LYS A 62 1.01 -5.96 4.24
N ALA A 63 0.60 -6.43 3.07
CA ALA A 63 -0.25 -5.68 2.18
C ALA A 63 -1.34 -6.60 1.66
N ARG A 64 -2.57 -6.12 1.65
CA ARG A 64 -3.70 -6.94 1.23
C ARG A 64 -4.63 -6.10 0.36
N ILE A 65 -5.06 -6.69 -0.76
CA ILE A 65 -6.03 -6.04 -1.63
C ILE A 65 -7.42 -6.29 -1.06
N GLN A 66 -8.18 -5.21 -0.88
CA GLN A 66 -9.55 -5.32 -0.41
C GLN A 66 -10.44 -5.69 -1.59
N PRO A 67 -11.32 -6.67 -1.43
CA PRO A 67 -12.23 -7.01 -2.52
C PRO A 67 -13.22 -5.89 -2.76
N ARG A 68 -13.59 -5.72 -4.02
CA ARG A 68 -14.68 -4.81 -4.35
C ARG A 68 -15.99 -5.52 -4.10
N VAL A 69 -16.87 -4.82 -3.47
CA VAL A 69 -18.18 -5.38 -3.16
C VAL A 69 -19.22 -4.78 -4.09
#